data_7c74d9792bc7ae3656163e83754db97b
#
_entry.id   7c74d9792bc7ae3656163e83754db97b
#
_cell.length_a   1.000
_cell.length_b   1.000
_cell.length_c   1.000
_cell.angle_alpha   90.00
_cell.angle_beta   90.00
_cell.angle_gamma   90.00
#
_symmetry.space_group_name_H-M   'P 1'
#
loop_
_entity.id
_entity.type
_entity.pdbx_description
1 polymer ?
#
loop_
_entity_poly.entity_id
_entity_poly.type
_entity_poly.pdbx_seq_one_letter_code
_entity_poly.pdbx_strand_id
1 'polypeptide(L)' 'MKLNVEEMNLLFLFDTSSREAAIQDILSRLSLVEDAELEEICEQTVLKLEQMTDEEFSALDFSVYKEDDDE' A
#
# COMPACT_ATOMS: atom_id res chain seq x y z
N MET A 1 9.23 -6.26 -6.99
CA MET A 1 9.48 -5.80 -5.63
C MET A 1 8.25 -6.07 -4.77
N LYS A 2 8.49 -6.56 -3.58
CA LYS A 2 7.37 -6.97 -2.72
C LYS A 2 7.12 -5.95 -1.62
N LEU A 3 5.86 -5.83 -1.26
CA LEU A 3 5.47 -5.02 -0.12
C LEU A 3 5.60 -5.86 1.15
N ASN A 4 6.03 -5.23 2.22
CA ASN A 4 6.09 -5.94 3.50
C ASN A 4 4.72 -5.85 4.18
N VAL A 5 4.60 -6.50 5.35
CA VAL A 5 3.31 -6.59 6.04
C VAL A 5 2.79 -5.21 6.41
N GLU A 6 3.67 -4.33 6.88
CA GLU A 6 3.24 -2.99 7.26
C GLU A 6 2.69 -2.23 6.06
N GLU A 7 3.36 -2.38 4.93
CA GLU A 7 2.93 -1.69 3.72
C GLU A 7 1.61 -2.25 3.20
N MET A 8 1.44 -3.56 3.28
CA MET A 8 0.18 -4.15 2.87
C MET A 8 -0.96 -3.73 3.77
N ASN A 9 -0.72 -3.70 5.08
CA ASN A 9 -1.74 -3.24 6.01
C ASN A 9 -2.10 -1.79 5.75
N LEU A 10 -1.11 -0.98 5.42
CA LEU A 10 -1.37 0.40 5.09
C LEU A 10 -2.26 0.53 3.88
N LEU A 11 -2.02 -0.29 2.86
CA LEU A 11 -2.81 -0.25 1.64
C LEU A 11 -4.29 -0.50 1.88
N PHE A 12 -4.61 -1.32 2.90
CA PHE A 12 -6.02 -1.58 3.20
C PHE A 12 -6.78 -0.31 3.56
N LEU A 13 -6.08 0.74 3.97
CA LEU A 13 -6.70 2.00 4.34
C LEU A 13 -6.95 2.90 3.14
N PHE A 14 -6.42 2.53 1.99
CA PHE A 14 -6.51 3.36 0.80
C PHE A 14 -7.28 2.64 -0.30
N ASP A 15 -7.44 3.35 -1.41
CA ASP A 15 -8.16 2.82 -2.56
C ASP A 15 -7.26 1.83 -3.28
N THR A 16 -7.68 0.56 -3.28
CA THR A 16 -6.91 -0.48 -3.96
C THR A 16 -7.61 -1.00 -5.20
N SER A 17 -8.52 -0.19 -5.76
CA SER A 17 -9.21 -0.59 -6.98
C SER A 17 -8.25 -0.67 -8.16
N SER A 18 -7.16 0.09 -8.14
CA SER A 18 -6.12 -0.01 -9.14
C SER A 18 -4.82 0.52 -8.53
N ARG A 19 -3.71 0.19 -9.20
CA ARG A 19 -2.40 0.65 -8.74
C ARG A 19 -2.33 2.17 -8.73
N GLU A 20 -2.81 2.78 -9.79
CA GLU A 20 -2.76 4.23 -9.90
C GLU A 20 -3.65 4.89 -8.85
N ALA A 21 -4.83 4.31 -8.61
CA ALA A 21 -5.74 4.86 -7.62
C ALA A 21 -5.11 4.81 -6.22
N ALA A 22 -4.40 3.72 -5.93
CA ALA A 22 -3.73 3.60 -4.63
C ALA A 22 -2.65 4.66 -4.49
N ILE A 23 -1.85 4.85 -5.53
CA ILE A 23 -0.78 5.85 -5.49
C ILE A 23 -1.37 7.24 -5.28
N GLN A 24 -2.41 7.57 -6.03
CA GLN A 24 -3.01 8.89 -5.91
C GLN A 24 -3.61 9.12 -4.53
N ASP A 25 -4.27 8.09 -4.00
CA ASP A 25 -4.89 8.24 -2.70
C ASP A 25 -3.84 8.45 -1.62
N ILE A 26 -2.76 7.67 -1.65
CA ILE A 26 -1.70 7.82 -0.68
C ILE A 26 -1.08 9.22 -0.77
N LEU A 27 -0.77 9.67 -1.98
CA LEU A 27 -0.15 10.97 -2.16
C LEU A 27 -1.05 12.10 -1.69
N SER A 28 -2.35 11.97 -1.92
CA SER A 28 -3.27 13.02 -1.52
C SER A 28 -3.37 13.14 -0.01
N ARG A 29 -3.11 12.05 0.70
CA ARG A 29 -3.19 12.06 2.15
C ARG A 29 -1.84 12.26 2.82
N LEU A 30 -0.78 12.12 2.06
CA LEU A 30 0.57 12.18 2.62
C LEU A 30 0.84 13.53 3.29
N SER A 31 0.33 14.58 2.71
CA SER A 31 0.54 15.91 3.25
C SER A 31 -0.17 16.12 4.60
N LEU A 32 -1.13 15.25 4.92
CA LEU A 32 -1.85 15.32 6.18
C LEU A 32 -1.20 14.47 7.28
N VAL A 33 -0.24 13.66 6.91
CA VAL A 33 0.43 12.78 7.86
C VAL A 33 1.44 13.58 8.66
N GLU A 34 1.35 13.51 9.98
CA GLU A 34 2.27 14.22 10.85
C GLU A 34 3.27 13.29 11.52
N ASP A 35 3.04 11.99 11.41
CA ASP A 35 3.92 10.99 12.00
C ASP A 35 5.01 10.65 10.99
N ALA A 36 6.26 10.95 11.36
CA ALA A 36 7.38 10.75 10.44
C ALA A 36 7.54 9.28 10.04
N GLU A 37 7.28 8.36 10.97
CA GLU A 37 7.38 6.94 10.64
C GLU A 37 6.32 6.54 9.64
N LEU A 38 5.10 7.00 9.86
CA LEU A 38 4.02 6.68 8.94
C LEU A 38 4.26 7.32 7.57
N GLU A 39 4.78 8.54 7.59
CA GLU A 39 5.10 9.21 6.33
C GLU A 39 6.12 8.40 5.54
N GLU A 40 7.13 7.88 6.21
CA GLU A 40 8.14 7.09 5.55
C GLU A 40 7.55 5.82 4.96
N ILE A 41 6.68 5.15 5.70
CA ILE A 41 6.03 3.94 5.20
C ILE A 41 5.19 4.27 3.96
N CYS A 42 4.48 5.39 4.00
CA CYS A 42 3.68 5.80 2.85
C CYS A 42 4.56 6.04 1.63
N GLU A 43 5.68 6.74 1.83
CA GLU A 43 6.58 7.03 0.72
C GLU A 43 7.17 5.75 0.13
N GLN A 44 7.57 4.83 0.99
CA GLN A 44 8.11 3.56 0.52
C GLN A 44 7.06 2.77 -0.25
N THR A 45 5.83 2.78 0.25
CA THR A 45 4.76 2.07 -0.42
C THR A 45 4.52 2.65 -1.81
N VAL A 46 4.49 3.98 -1.91
CA VAL A 46 4.29 4.62 -3.21
C VAL A 46 5.41 4.27 -4.17
N LEU A 47 6.66 4.31 -3.70
CA LEU A 47 7.79 3.97 -4.56
C LEU A 47 7.67 2.55 -5.09
N LYS A 48 7.28 1.62 -4.23
CA LYS A 48 7.14 0.23 -4.66
C LYS A 48 5.98 0.08 -5.64
N LEU A 49 4.88 0.78 -5.39
CA LEU A 49 3.75 0.73 -6.32
C LEU A 49 4.14 1.28 -7.69
N GLU A 50 4.95 2.33 -7.70
CA GLU A 50 5.37 2.91 -8.98
C GLU A 50 6.29 1.99 -9.75
N GLN A 51 7.04 1.14 -9.04
CA GLN A 51 7.97 0.24 -9.69
C GLN A 51 7.34 -1.04 -10.17
N MET A 52 6.19 -1.41 -9.60
CA MET A 52 5.52 -2.63 -10.06
C MET A 52 4.59 -2.31 -11.22
N THR A 53 4.24 -3.36 -11.96
CA THR A 53 3.29 -3.22 -13.06
C THR A 53 1.87 -3.33 -12.54
N ASP A 54 0.90 -2.94 -13.37
CA ASP A 54 -0.50 -3.13 -13.03
C ASP A 54 -0.80 -4.60 -12.82
N GLU A 55 -0.16 -5.44 -13.61
CA GLU A 55 -0.36 -6.88 -13.50
C GLU A 55 0.13 -7.39 -12.15
N GLU A 56 1.28 -6.91 -11.73
CA GLU A 56 1.83 -7.29 -10.43
C GLU A 56 0.92 -6.81 -9.30
N PHE A 57 0.40 -5.62 -9.43
CA PHE A 57 -0.52 -5.09 -8.43
C PHE A 57 -1.78 -5.95 -8.34
N SER A 58 -2.31 -6.34 -9.49
CA SER A 58 -3.51 -7.18 -9.52
C SER A 58 -3.26 -8.54 -8.87
N ALA A 59 -2.03 -8.99 -8.91
CA ALA A 59 -1.68 -10.30 -8.34
C ALA A 59 -1.54 -10.27 -6.83
N LEU A 60 -1.51 -9.08 -6.23
CA LEU A 60 -1.41 -9.00 -4.78
C LEU A 60 -2.66 -9.58 -4.14
N ASP A 61 -2.45 -10.37 -3.11
CA ASP A 61 -3.54 -11.04 -2.42
C ASP A 61 -3.74 -10.37 -1.06
N PHE A 62 -4.62 -9.40 -1.03
CA PHE A 62 -4.85 -8.63 0.19
C PHE A 62 -5.53 -9.44 1.27
N SER A 63 -6.24 -10.50 0.90
CA SER A 63 -6.96 -11.29 1.89
C SER A 63 -6.01 -12.01 2.82
N VAL A 64 -4.79 -12.30 2.37
CA VAL A 64 -3.80 -12.98 3.19
C VAL A 64 -3.47 -12.16 4.43
N TYR A 65 -3.48 -10.85 4.29
CA TYR A 65 -3.08 -9.96 5.38
C TYR A 65 -4.24 -9.55 6.26
N LYS A 66 -5.45 -9.81 5.84
CA LYS A 66 -6.63 -9.53 6.65
C LYS A 66 -6.86 -10.60 7.69
N GLU A 67 -6.52 -11.85 7.35
CA GLU A 67 -6.74 -12.98 8.24
C GLU A 67 -5.67 -13.03 9.27
N ASP A 68 -6.09 -13.49 10.35
CA ASP A 68 -5.08 -13.85 11.32
C ASP A 68 -4.85 -15.31 11.36
N ASP A 69 -5.46 -15.53 11.09
CA ASP A 69 -5.47 -16.53 11.23
C ASP A 69 -5.28 -17.47 11.41
N ASP A 70 -5.57 -17.89 11.44
CA ASP A 70 -5.53 -18.72 11.55
C ASP A 70 -5.31 -19.53 11.63
N GLU A 71 -5.38 -19.75 11.58
CA GLU A 71 -5.26 -20.47 11.65
C GLU A 71 -5.11 -20.93 11.91
#